data_ce80f2567c790d6dbfb20894df90b028
#
_entry.id   ce80f2567c790d6dbfb20894df90b028
#
_cell.length_a   1.000
_cell.length_b   1.000
_cell.length_c   1.000
_cell.angle_alpha   90.00
_cell.angle_beta   90.00
_cell.angle_gamma   90.00
#
_symmetry.space_group_name_H-M   'P 1'
#
loop_
_entity.id
_entity.type
_entity.pdbx_description
1 polymer ?
#
loop_
_entity_poly.entity_id
_entity_poly.type
_entity_poly.pdbx_seq_one_letter_code
_entity_poly.pdbx_strand_id
1 'polypeptide(L)'
;MESINSTFKETSIVNIDDFIPTRKNIKFIDLFAGIGGFRYSFDKLGCKCVFSSEINEACQRVYEMNFGDKPFGDITKVDVDIIPDFDILCAGFPCQPFSICGKKRGFEDTRGTLFFEICKIIQKKNPSVIFLENVKHLTHH
;
A
#
# COMPACT_ATOMS: atom_id res chain seq x y z
N MET A 1 35.87 28.52 17.32
CA MET A 1 35.05 27.37 17.72
C MET A 1 33.62 27.84 17.78
N GLU A 2 32.89 27.73 16.68
CA GLU A 2 31.48 28.08 16.61
C GLU A 2 30.65 26.83 16.93
N SER A 3 29.83 26.94 17.97
CA SER A 3 28.93 25.89 18.42
C SER A 3 27.74 25.77 17.45
N ILE A 4 27.64 24.63 16.79
CA ILE A 4 26.48 24.29 15.96
C ILE A 4 25.33 23.93 16.91
N ASN A 5 24.48 24.90 17.22
CA ASN A 5 23.18 24.67 17.85
C ASN A 5 22.25 24.06 16.80
N SER A 6 22.14 22.74 16.78
CA SER A 6 21.10 22.05 16.03
C SER A 6 19.76 22.27 16.75
N THR A 7 18.99 23.21 16.27
CA THR A 7 17.60 23.39 16.67
C THR A 7 16.80 22.22 16.10
N PHE A 8 16.59 21.19 16.90
CA PHE A 8 15.56 20.19 16.60
C PHE A 8 14.23 20.91 16.65
N LYS A 9 13.59 21.14 15.51
CA LYS A 9 12.19 21.53 15.47
C LYS A 9 11.40 20.42 16.15
N GLU A 10 10.71 20.74 17.23
CA GLU A 10 9.70 19.88 17.82
C GLU A 10 8.72 19.50 16.71
N THR A 11 8.73 18.21 16.34
CA THR A 11 7.69 17.65 15.49
C THR A 11 6.40 17.68 16.30
N SER A 12 5.49 18.59 15.97
CA SER A 12 4.17 18.61 16.54
C SER A 12 3.52 17.26 16.27
N ILE A 13 3.20 16.51 17.33
CA ILE A 13 2.42 15.29 17.24
C ILE A 13 1.02 15.71 16.79
N VAL A 14 0.70 15.47 15.52
CA VAL A 14 -0.66 15.69 15.02
C VAL A 14 -1.52 14.53 15.56
N ASN A 15 -2.50 14.86 16.38
CA ASN A 15 -3.48 13.87 16.81
C ASN A 15 -4.37 13.50 15.61
N ILE A 16 -4.42 12.20 15.27
CA ILE A 16 -5.23 11.72 14.15
C ILE A 16 -6.72 12.03 14.34
N ASP A 17 -7.18 12.15 15.56
CA ASP A 17 -8.57 12.46 15.90
C ASP A 17 -8.94 13.92 15.55
N ASP A 18 -7.93 14.79 15.39
CA ASP A 18 -8.12 16.19 14.96
C ASP A 18 -8.15 16.33 13.44
N PHE A 19 -7.85 15.25 12.70
CA PHE A 19 -7.87 15.25 11.24
C PHE A 19 -9.29 15.04 10.72
N ILE A 20 -9.93 16.11 10.31
CA ILE A 20 -11.24 16.05 9.64
C ILE A 20 -10.99 16.15 8.13
N PRO A 21 -11.26 15.08 7.35
CA PRO A 21 -11.10 15.13 5.91
C PRO A 21 -12.03 16.21 5.32
N THR A 22 -11.46 17.12 4.56
CA THR A 22 -12.25 18.16 3.85
C THR A 22 -13.09 17.57 2.71
N ARG A 23 -12.67 16.40 2.17
CA ARG A 23 -13.38 15.66 1.13
C ARG A 23 -14.13 14.49 1.75
N LYS A 24 -15.45 14.43 1.52
CA LYS A 24 -16.28 13.29 1.95
C LYS A 24 -16.22 12.16 0.93
N ASN A 25 -16.42 10.91 1.40
CA ASN A 25 -16.50 9.70 0.58
C ASN A 25 -15.21 9.35 -0.20
N ILE A 26 -14.05 9.58 0.39
CA ILE A 26 -12.77 9.13 -0.16
C ILE A 26 -12.77 7.59 -0.20
N LYS A 27 -12.48 7.03 -1.37
CA LYS A 27 -12.39 5.58 -1.59
C LYS A 27 -10.92 5.18 -1.70
N PHE A 28 -10.57 4.04 -1.14
CA PHE A 28 -9.23 3.49 -1.28
C PHE A 28 -9.25 2.01 -1.59
N ILE A 29 -8.14 1.52 -2.12
CA ILE A 29 -7.85 0.10 -2.26
C ILE A 29 -6.62 -0.26 -1.42
N ASP A 30 -6.59 -1.50 -0.90
CA ASP A 30 -5.55 -2.03 -0.03
C ASP A 30 -4.93 -3.28 -0.67
N LEU A 31 -3.76 -3.11 -1.31
CA LEU A 31 -3.04 -4.17 -1.99
C LEU A 31 -1.95 -4.74 -1.07
N PHE A 32 -1.79 -6.07 -1.10
CA PHE A 32 -0.91 -6.78 -0.15
C PHE A 32 -1.31 -6.50 1.30
N ALA A 33 -2.61 -6.55 1.54
CA ALA A 33 -3.27 -5.97 2.71
C ALA A 33 -2.82 -6.58 4.06
N GLY A 34 -2.22 -7.78 4.05
CA GLY A 34 -1.85 -8.46 5.27
C GLY A 34 -3.06 -8.67 6.17
N ILE A 35 -2.95 -8.24 7.42
CA ILE A 35 -4.05 -8.28 8.40
C ILE A 35 -4.88 -6.98 8.44
N GLY A 36 -4.59 -6.01 7.54
CA GLY A 36 -5.38 -4.79 7.36
C GLY A 36 -4.85 -3.55 8.09
N GLY A 37 -3.53 -3.35 8.12
CA GLY A 37 -2.94 -2.16 8.76
C GLY A 37 -3.38 -0.84 8.11
N PHE A 38 -3.34 -0.74 6.78
CA PHE A 38 -3.86 0.41 6.05
C PHE A 38 -5.37 0.54 6.19
N ARG A 39 -6.09 -0.58 6.06
CA ARG A 39 -7.54 -0.61 6.23
C ARG A 39 -7.96 0.01 7.55
N TYR A 40 -7.37 -0.41 8.65
CA TYR A 40 -7.66 0.12 9.97
C TYR A 40 -7.44 1.63 10.07
N SER A 41 -6.32 2.12 9.53
CA SER A 41 -5.96 3.54 9.59
C SER A 41 -6.88 4.41 8.74
N PHE A 42 -7.17 3.98 7.50
CA PHE A 42 -8.00 4.75 6.58
C PHE A 42 -9.50 4.70 6.94
N ASP A 43 -9.99 3.59 7.50
CA ASP A 43 -11.35 3.50 8.03
C ASP A 43 -11.56 4.50 9.18
N LYS A 44 -10.55 4.66 10.08
CA LYS A 44 -10.59 5.69 11.14
C LYS A 44 -10.64 7.11 10.61
N LEU A 45 -10.06 7.37 9.45
CA LEU A 45 -10.12 8.67 8.77
C LEU A 45 -11.42 8.87 7.99
N GLY A 46 -12.37 7.94 8.08
CA GLY A 46 -13.65 8.01 7.37
C GLY A 46 -13.57 7.70 5.89
N CYS A 47 -12.47 7.10 5.42
CA CYS A 47 -12.34 6.61 4.06
C CYS A 47 -13.06 5.26 3.92
N LYS A 48 -13.43 4.89 2.68
CA LYS A 48 -14.07 3.62 2.38
C LYS A 48 -13.15 2.73 1.56
N CYS A 49 -12.81 1.54 2.09
CA CYS A 49 -12.17 0.50 1.29
C CYS A 49 -13.16 -0.07 0.28
N VAL A 50 -12.77 -0.07 -0.99
CA VAL A 50 -13.60 -0.59 -2.08
C VAL A 50 -13.04 -1.84 -2.74
N PHE A 51 -11.78 -2.16 -2.45
CA PHE A 51 -11.11 -3.36 -2.92
C PHE A 51 -9.90 -3.66 -2.04
N SER A 52 -9.65 -4.92 -1.77
CA SER A 52 -8.44 -5.40 -1.10
C SER A 52 -7.94 -6.70 -1.69
N SER A 53 -6.62 -6.94 -1.65
CA SER A 53 -6.02 -8.20 -2.07
C SER A 53 -4.92 -8.65 -1.11
N GLU A 54 -4.88 -9.95 -0.84
CA GLU A 54 -3.87 -10.61 0.00
C GLU A 54 -3.76 -12.08 -0.42
N ILE A 55 -2.55 -12.56 -0.71
CA ILE A 55 -2.34 -13.94 -1.17
C ILE A 55 -2.30 -14.94 -0.01
N ASN A 56 -1.87 -14.50 1.19
CA ASN A 56 -1.74 -15.37 2.35
C ASN A 56 -3.11 -15.64 2.99
N GLU A 57 -3.56 -16.87 2.93
CA GLU A 57 -4.87 -17.26 3.47
C GLU A 57 -5.01 -17.04 4.98
N ALA A 58 -3.92 -17.15 5.76
CA ALA A 58 -3.98 -16.87 7.20
C ALA A 58 -4.22 -15.38 7.45
N CYS A 59 -3.55 -14.50 6.68
CA CYS A 59 -3.79 -13.06 6.73
C CYS A 59 -5.21 -12.71 6.26
N GLN A 60 -5.71 -13.34 5.19
CA GLN A 60 -7.09 -13.13 4.71
C GLN A 60 -8.11 -13.44 5.81
N ARG A 61 -7.94 -14.55 6.54
CA ARG A 61 -8.85 -14.90 7.65
C ARG A 61 -8.85 -13.85 8.76
N VAL A 62 -7.67 -13.35 9.14
CA VAL A 62 -7.56 -12.30 10.16
C VAL A 62 -8.18 -10.99 9.65
N TYR A 63 -7.93 -10.62 8.39
CA TYR A 63 -8.51 -9.44 7.76
C TYR A 63 -10.05 -9.53 7.76
N GLU A 64 -10.61 -10.66 7.33
CA GLU A 64 -12.04 -10.90 7.30
C GLU A 64 -12.67 -10.84 8.72
N MET A 65 -11.99 -11.41 9.73
CA MET A 65 -12.43 -11.30 11.12
C MET A 65 -12.44 -9.85 11.63
N ASN A 66 -11.49 -9.02 11.19
CA ASN A 66 -11.38 -7.64 11.65
C ASN A 66 -12.37 -6.70 10.96
N PHE A 67 -12.67 -6.94 9.67
CA PHE A 67 -13.38 -5.95 8.83
C PHE A 67 -14.68 -6.49 8.20
N GLY A 68 -14.93 -7.78 8.30
CA GLY A 68 -16.12 -8.41 7.71
C GLY A 68 -16.04 -8.64 6.19
N ASP A 69 -14.95 -8.16 5.55
CA ASP A 69 -14.71 -8.30 4.11
C ASP A 69 -13.55 -9.25 3.87
N LYS A 70 -13.70 -10.22 2.99
CA LYS A 70 -12.60 -11.09 2.58
C LYS A 70 -11.81 -10.47 1.44
N PRO A 71 -10.48 -10.31 1.57
CA PRO A 71 -9.64 -9.84 0.47
C PRO A 71 -9.67 -10.80 -0.72
N PHE A 72 -9.54 -10.26 -1.94
CA PHE A 72 -9.18 -11.06 -3.10
C PHE A 72 -7.82 -11.71 -2.87
N GLY A 73 -7.56 -12.83 -3.55
CA GLY A 73 -6.31 -13.55 -3.41
C GLY A 73 -5.13 -12.88 -4.12
N ASP A 74 -4.51 -13.62 -5.03
CA ASP A 74 -3.36 -13.18 -5.81
C ASP A 74 -3.71 -12.04 -6.77
N ILE A 75 -3.11 -10.86 -6.54
CA ILE A 75 -3.35 -9.66 -7.35
C ILE A 75 -2.96 -9.86 -8.83
N THR A 76 -2.01 -10.73 -9.13
CA THR A 76 -1.60 -11.03 -10.52
C THR A 76 -2.67 -11.74 -11.34
N LYS A 77 -3.68 -12.28 -10.67
CA LYS A 77 -4.84 -12.98 -11.28
C LYS A 77 -6.10 -12.10 -11.32
N VAL A 78 -6.02 -10.90 -10.78
CA VAL A 78 -7.15 -9.97 -10.77
C VAL A 78 -7.21 -9.19 -12.07
N ASP A 79 -8.36 -9.21 -12.72
CA ASP A 79 -8.62 -8.29 -13.82
C ASP A 79 -8.79 -6.87 -13.28
N VAL A 80 -7.97 -5.94 -13.76
CA VAL A 80 -8.01 -4.54 -13.30
C VAL A 80 -9.38 -3.90 -13.55
N ASP A 81 -10.16 -4.41 -14.51
CA ASP A 81 -11.48 -3.87 -14.83
C ASP A 81 -12.51 -4.11 -13.72
N ILE A 82 -12.37 -5.18 -12.95
CA ILE A 82 -13.28 -5.45 -11.83
C ILE A 82 -13.02 -4.58 -10.60
N ILE A 83 -11.84 -3.94 -10.51
CA ILE A 83 -11.51 -3.04 -9.42
C ILE A 83 -12.37 -1.77 -9.56
N PRO A 84 -13.20 -1.41 -8.55
CA PRO A 84 -13.99 -0.19 -8.59
C PRO A 84 -13.11 1.06 -8.69
N ASP A 85 -13.68 2.20 -9.06
CA ASP A 85 -12.97 3.48 -9.02
C ASP A 85 -12.67 3.90 -7.59
N PHE A 86 -11.48 4.43 -7.38
CA PHE A 86 -10.96 4.82 -6.08
C PHE A 86 -10.08 6.07 -6.17
N ASP A 87 -9.85 6.72 -5.04
CA ASP A 87 -9.04 7.94 -4.93
C ASP A 87 -7.61 7.63 -4.47
N ILE A 88 -7.43 6.63 -3.59
CA ILE A 88 -6.15 6.31 -2.97
C ILE A 88 -5.80 4.84 -3.22
N LEU A 89 -4.58 4.59 -3.70
CA LEU A 89 -3.97 3.27 -3.74
C LEU A 89 -3.04 3.11 -2.54
N CYS A 90 -3.30 2.13 -1.69
CA CYS A 90 -2.39 1.70 -0.62
C CYS A 90 -1.76 0.36 -1.02
N ALA A 91 -0.44 0.23 -0.89
CA ALA A 91 0.26 -1.02 -1.15
C ALA A 91 1.50 -1.18 -0.28
N GLY A 92 1.49 -2.17 0.61
CA GLY A 92 2.64 -2.66 1.38
C GLY A 92 3.26 -3.88 0.69
N PHE A 93 3.96 -3.67 -0.43
CA PHE A 93 4.47 -4.79 -1.20
C PHE A 93 5.79 -5.36 -0.63
N PRO A 94 6.03 -6.68 -0.71
CA PRO A 94 7.21 -7.29 -0.14
C PRO A 94 8.48 -6.77 -0.83
N CYS A 95 9.44 -6.28 -0.02
CA CYS A 95 10.79 -5.98 -0.47
C CYS A 95 11.54 -7.28 -0.69
N GLN A 96 11.43 -7.83 -1.85
CA GLN A 96 12.41 -8.81 -2.29
C GLN A 96 13.46 -8.04 -3.11
N PRO A 97 14.77 -8.25 -2.83
CA PRO A 97 15.80 -7.45 -3.45
C PRO A 97 15.67 -7.49 -4.96
N PHE A 98 15.70 -6.33 -5.60
CA PHE A 98 16.09 -6.22 -6.99
C PHE A 98 17.54 -6.69 -7.05
N SER A 99 17.76 -8.00 -7.03
CA SER A 99 19.09 -8.58 -7.18
C SER A 99 19.53 -8.39 -8.62
N ILE A 100 20.17 -7.23 -8.88
CA ILE A 100 20.90 -6.96 -10.12
C ILE A 100 22.17 -7.83 -10.19
N CYS A 101 22.53 -8.53 -9.12
CA CYS A 101 23.66 -9.45 -9.06
C CYS A 101 23.25 -10.90 -9.26
N GLY A 102 23.21 -11.37 -10.48
CA GLY A 102 23.14 -12.79 -10.76
C GLY A 102 22.55 -13.13 -12.10
N LYS A 103 23.42 -13.27 -13.12
CA LYS A 103 23.25 -14.00 -14.39
C LYS A 103 21.89 -13.85 -15.07
N LYS A 104 21.89 -13.10 -16.17
CA LYS A 104 21.02 -13.21 -17.35
C LYS A 104 20.10 -14.45 -17.35
N ARG A 105 19.02 -14.43 -16.59
CA ARG A 105 17.82 -15.22 -16.80
C ARG A 105 16.71 -14.22 -17.06
N GLY A 106 16.11 -14.35 -18.22
CA GLY A 106 15.20 -13.38 -18.80
C GLY A 106 14.02 -12.99 -17.92
N PHE A 107 13.18 -12.16 -18.45
CA PHE A 107 11.96 -11.51 -17.94
C PHE A 107 10.97 -12.36 -17.10
N GLU A 108 11.40 -13.51 -16.58
CA GLU A 108 10.60 -14.46 -15.78
C GLU A 108 10.81 -14.34 -14.25
N ASP A 109 11.47 -13.28 -13.77
CA ASP A 109 11.59 -13.10 -12.33
C ASP A 109 10.27 -12.53 -11.78
N THR A 110 9.48 -13.39 -11.12
CA THR A 110 8.18 -13.12 -10.51
C THR A 110 8.15 -11.92 -9.55
N ARG A 111 9.29 -11.35 -9.23
CA ARG A 111 9.52 -10.28 -8.26
C ARG A 111 9.37 -8.87 -8.82
N GLY A 112 9.69 -8.68 -10.10
CA GLY A 112 9.34 -7.47 -10.84
C GLY A 112 7.84 -7.40 -11.11
N THR A 113 7.17 -8.55 -11.11
CA THR A 113 5.77 -8.71 -11.47
C THR A 113 4.82 -7.96 -10.53
N LEU A 114 5.06 -7.99 -9.20
CA LEU A 114 4.15 -7.36 -8.23
C LEU A 114 4.14 -5.83 -8.33
N PHE A 115 5.31 -5.22 -8.51
CA PHE A 115 5.38 -3.77 -8.74
C PHE A 115 4.77 -3.39 -10.10
N PHE A 116 4.94 -4.21 -11.13
CA PHE A 116 4.29 -3.99 -12.42
C PHE A 116 2.76 -4.10 -12.33
N GLU A 117 2.22 -4.99 -11.50
CA GLU A 117 0.77 -5.02 -11.27
C GLU A 117 0.26 -3.73 -10.62
N ILE A 118 0.99 -3.18 -9.63
CA ILE A 118 0.68 -1.86 -9.09
C ILE A 118 0.70 -0.80 -10.20
N CYS A 119 1.74 -0.78 -11.05
CA CYS A 119 1.84 0.18 -12.15
C CYS A 119 0.67 0.06 -13.14
N LYS A 120 0.24 -1.16 -13.50
CA LYS A 120 -0.92 -1.38 -14.38
C LYS A 120 -2.21 -0.78 -13.78
N ILE A 121 -2.44 -1.04 -12.48
CA ILE A 121 -3.61 -0.50 -11.77
C ILE A 121 -3.56 1.03 -11.77
N ILE A 122 -2.39 1.63 -11.45
CA ILE A 122 -2.20 3.09 -11.47
C ILE A 122 -2.49 3.67 -12.86
N GLN A 123 -1.92 3.08 -13.91
CA GLN A 123 -2.11 3.55 -15.29
C GLN A 123 -3.58 3.50 -15.72
N LYS A 124 -4.29 2.44 -15.33
CA LYS A 124 -5.68 2.25 -15.77
C LYS A 124 -6.68 3.05 -14.95
N LYS A 125 -6.45 3.16 -13.63
CA LYS A 125 -7.40 3.77 -12.68
C LYS A 125 -7.07 5.21 -12.33
N ASN A 126 -5.84 5.67 -12.58
CA ASN A 126 -5.37 7.04 -12.36
C ASN A 126 -5.77 7.63 -10.99
N PRO A 127 -5.38 6.98 -9.87
CA PRO A 127 -5.74 7.45 -8.53
C PRO A 127 -5.14 8.82 -8.23
N SER A 128 -5.79 9.59 -7.36
CA SER A 128 -5.31 10.91 -6.92
C SER A 128 -4.09 10.81 -6.00
N VAL A 129 -3.99 9.71 -5.21
CA VAL A 129 -2.92 9.48 -4.24
C VAL A 129 -2.43 8.04 -4.34
N ILE A 130 -1.12 7.87 -4.26
CA ILE A 130 -0.46 6.57 -4.21
C ILE A 130 0.33 6.52 -2.91
N PHE A 131 0.00 5.56 -2.03
CA PHE A 131 0.65 5.34 -0.76
C PHE A 131 1.35 3.97 -0.79
N LEU A 132 2.69 3.99 -0.92
CA LEU A 132 3.50 2.78 -0.97
C LEU A 132 4.32 2.65 0.31
N GLU A 133 4.30 1.46 0.90
CA GLU A 133 5.12 1.10 2.05
C GLU A 133 6.10 0.01 1.65
N ASN A 134 7.33 0.16 2.13
CA ASN A 134 8.35 -0.87 1.97
C ASN A 134 9.41 -0.77 3.06
N VAL A 135 10.25 -1.80 3.20
CA VAL A 135 11.32 -1.81 4.20
C VAL A 135 12.44 -0.83 3.86
N LYS A 136 13.15 -0.35 4.89
CA LYS A 136 14.18 0.70 4.83
C LYS A 136 15.31 0.48 3.79
N HIS A 137 15.56 -0.74 3.36
CA HIS A 137 16.65 -1.06 2.44
C HIS A 137 16.33 -0.86 0.95
N LEU A 138 15.10 -0.45 0.59
CA LEU A 138 14.76 -0.21 -0.80
C LEU A 138 15.55 0.95 -1.44
N THR A 139 16.02 1.91 -0.65
CA THR A 139 16.69 3.13 -1.12
C THR A 139 18.22 3.01 -1.24
N HIS A 140 18.79 1.84 -1.01
CA HIS A 140 20.26 1.62 -1.04
C HIS A 140 20.73 0.73 -2.20
N HIS A 141 19.95 0.66 -3.29
CA HIS A 141 20.32 -0.04 -4.52
C HIS A 141 20.37 0.90 -5.71
#